data_d7a87483ea7d0625cec11c78cfafb567
#
_entry.id   d7a87483ea7d0625cec11c78cfafb567
#
_cell.length_a   1.000
_cell.length_b   1.000
_cell.length_c   1.000
_cell.angle_alpha   90.00
_cell.angle_beta   90.00
_cell.angle_gamma   90.00
#
_symmetry.space_group_name_H-M   'P 1'
#
loop_
_entity.id
_entity.type
_entity.pdbx_description
1 polymer ?
#
loop_
_entity_poly.entity_id
_entity_poly.type
_entity_poly.pdbx_seq_one_letter_code
_entity_poly.pdbx_strand_id
1 'polypeptide(L)'
;MICTSNHNDWKSDMYRTYSISGNRGKDANYKGECYPALAPKLSFWKVWHNNIGKISEEENNKYYVQEYWNQVLSKLDPEKVYRELDYSVLLCYEPNTVFCHRHIVAAWLEILLGVKVPEVRLEDYRIIETSRPEYIKEILEEIMKANINMRGFTSLRALYLFEKGEELEAKADKLEEETGKCYDGYRQSACYLRCEADMVEEEYRKNKQQHVLNRKKK
;
A
#
# COMPACT_ATOMS: atom_id res chain seq x y z
N MET A 1 11.56 6.71 4.81
CA MET A 1 10.45 6.97 3.83
C MET A 1 10.67 6.10 2.60
N ILE A 2 9.65 5.38 2.16
CA ILE A 2 9.66 4.59 0.91
C ILE A 2 9.26 5.50 -0.25
N CYS A 3 9.89 5.31 -1.42
CA CYS A 3 9.48 5.92 -2.69
C CYS A 3 9.30 4.83 -3.75
N THR A 4 8.64 5.16 -4.85
CA THR A 4 8.51 4.28 -6.02
C THR A 4 9.10 4.95 -7.26
N SER A 5 9.67 4.16 -8.18
CA SER A 5 10.24 4.63 -9.45
C SER A 5 10.27 3.50 -10.48
N ASN A 6 10.73 3.80 -11.69
CA ASN A 6 11.03 2.77 -12.67
C ASN A 6 12.53 2.60 -12.89
N HIS A 7 12.92 1.45 -13.44
CA HIS A 7 14.33 1.12 -13.68
C HIS A 7 15.05 2.05 -14.65
N ASN A 8 14.33 2.80 -15.50
CA ASN A 8 14.94 3.73 -16.45
C ASN A 8 15.24 5.09 -15.84
N ASP A 9 14.34 5.58 -14.97
CA ASP A 9 14.41 6.89 -14.33
C ASP A 9 15.25 6.87 -13.05
N TRP A 10 15.61 5.68 -12.57
CA TRP A 10 16.41 5.53 -11.37
C TRP A 10 17.69 4.74 -11.63
N LYS A 11 18.78 5.46 -11.85
CA LYS A 11 20.12 4.89 -12.11
C LYS A 11 21.12 5.46 -11.12
N SER A 12 21.05 5.01 -9.86
CA SER A 12 21.97 5.46 -8.82
C SER A 12 22.20 4.37 -7.78
N ASP A 13 23.44 4.26 -7.35
CA ASP A 13 23.86 3.40 -6.23
C ASP A 13 23.84 4.14 -4.89
N MET A 14 23.48 5.43 -4.88
CA MET A 14 23.48 6.27 -3.67
C MET A 14 22.32 5.95 -2.73
N TYR A 15 21.28 5.29 -3.22
CA TYR A 15 20.08 4.98 -2.47
C TYR A 15 19.82 3.49 -2.49
N ARG A 16 19.31 2.97 -1.40
CA ARG A 16 18.86 1.58 -1.33
C ARG A 16 17.69 1.37 -2.27
N THR A 17 17.78 0.39 -3.13
CA THR A 17 16.74 0.08 -4.11
C THR A 17 16.32 -1.37 -4.02
N TYR A 18 15.04 -1.64 -4.32
CA TYR A 18 14.50 -2.98 -4.42
C TYR A 18 13.70 -3.15 -5.70
N SER A 19 14.06 -4.13 -6.52
CA SER A 19 13.16 -4.56 -7.58
C SER A 19 11.99 -5.35 -6.99
N ILE A 20 10.78 -4.90 -7.28
CA ILE A 20 9.54 -5.62 -6.94
C ILE A 20 8.91 -6.27 -8.18
N SER A 21 9.60 -6.25 -9.31
CA SER A 21 9.14 -6.87 -10.56
C SER A 21 9.21 -8.39 -10.52
N GLY A 22 8.33 -9.06 -11.30
CA GLY A 22 8.24 -10.52 -11.34
C GLY A 22 9.51 -11.22 -11.82
N ASN A 23 10.30 -10.59 -12.72
CA ASN A 23 11.57 -11.08 -13.21
C ASN A 23 12.79 -10.49 -12.48
N ARG A 24 12.58 -9.81 -11.35
CA ARG A 24 13.62 -9.24 -10.49
C ARG A 24 14.51 -8.19 -11.19
N GLY A 25 13.95 -7.44 -12.14
CA GLY A 25 14.69 -6.39 -12.86
C GLY A 25 15.66 -6.89 -13.93
N LYS A 26 15.61 -8.17 -14.32
CA LYS A 26 16.56 -8.77 -15.28
C LYS A 26 16.59 -8.04 -16.61
N ASP A 27 15.44 -7.65 -17.16
CA ASP A 27 15.35 -6.97 -18.46
C ASP A 27 15.93 -5.54 -18.41
N ALA A 28 16.06 -4.95 -17.22
CA ALA A 28 16.73 -3.68 -16.99
C ALA A 28 18.21 -3.82 -16.59
N ASN A 29 18.78 -5.03 -16.64
CA ASN A 29 20.12 -5.35 -16.14
C ASN A 29 20.35 -4.94 -14.67
N TYR A 30 19.29 -4.91 -13.88
CA TYR A 30 19.35 -4.54 -12.47
C TYR A 30 20.15 -5.55 -11.65
N LYS A 31 21.08 -5.05 -10.83
CA LYS A 31 21.98 -5.86 -9.99
C LYS A 31 21.74 -5.69 -8.50
N GLY A 32 20.79 -4.83 -8.12
CA GLY A 32 20.47 -4.55 -6.72
C GLY A 32 19.59 -5.65 -6.07
N GLU A 33 19.11 -5.33 -4.89
CA GLU A 33 18.27 -6.23 -4.09
C GLU A 33 16.86 -6.38 -4.68
N CYS A 34 16.23 -7.49 -4.39
CA CYS A 34 14.85 -7.77 -4.81
C CYS A 34 13.97 -8.04 -3.59
N TYR A 35 12.70 -7.64 -3.67
CA TYR A 35 11.70 -7.96 -2.65
C TYR A 35 10.55 -8.79 -3.26
N PRO A 36 10.74 -10.12 -3.37
CA PRO A 36 9.82 -11.00 -4.10
C PRO A 36 8.41 -11.11 -3.49
N ALA A 37 8.25 -10.74 -2.21
CA ALA A 37 6.94 -10.75 -1.56
C ALA A 37 5.96 -9.80 -2.24
N LEU A 38 6.44 -8.68 -2.81
CA LEU A 38 5.64 -7.72 -3.57
C LEU A 38 5.60 -7.99 -5.08
N ALA A 39 6.24 -9.06 -5.57
CA ALA A 39 6.19 -9.38 -6.99
C ALA A 39 4.81 -9.92 -7.40
N PRO A 40 4.28 -9.51 -8.57
CA PRO A 40 3.02 -10.04 -9.07
C PRO A 40 3.13 -11.54 -9.37
N LYS A 41 2.05 -12.28 -9.13
CA LYS A 41 2.01 -13.70 -9.49
C LYS A 41 1.80 -13.85 -11.00
N LEU A 42 2.54 -14.78 -11.59
CA LEU A 42 2.50 -15.02 -13.03
C LEU A 42 1.11 -15.42 -13.52
N SER A 43 0.28 -16.05 -12.66
CA SER A 43 -1.08 -16.48 -12.96
C SER A 43 -1.94 -15.35 -13.47
N PHE A 44 -2.11 -14.30 -12.68
CA PHE A 44 -2.96 -13.16 -13.07
C PHE A 44 -2.24 -12.17 -14.00
N TRP A 45 -0.91 -12.06 -13.90
CA TRP A 45 -0.14 -11.21 -14.81
C TRP A 45 -0.32 -11.65 -16.27
N LYS A 46 -0.26 -12.97 -16.55
CA LYS A 46 -0.50 -13.50 -17.89
C LYS A 46 -1.90 -13.20 -18.42
N VAL A 47 -2.93 -13.30 -17.57
CA VAL A 47 -4.31 -12.98 -17.97
C VAL A 47 -4.42 -11.50 -18.32
N TRP A 48 -3.93 -10.63 -17.45
CA TRP A 48 -3.91 -9.18 -17.69
C TRP A 48 -3.17 -8.84 -18.98
N HIS A 49 -1.97 -9.39 -19.17
CA HIS A 49 -1.16 -9.16 -20.37
C HIS A 49 -1.87 -9.64 -21.65
N ASN A 50 -2.50 -10.79 -21.62
CA ASN A 50 -3.23 -11.35 -22.76
C ASN A 50 -4.51 -10.57 -23.08
N ASN A 51 -5.05 -9.82 -22.15
CA ASN A 51 -6.24 -9.00 -22.32
C ASN A 51 -5.94 -7.61 -22.90
N ILE A 52 -4.68 -7.19 -22.98
CA ILE A 52 -4.30 -5.90 -23.58
C ILE A 52 -4.85 -5.82 -25.01
N GLY A 53 -5.62 -4.77 -25.28
CA GLY A 53 -6.27 -4.54 -26.59
C GLY A 53 -7.50 -5.40 -26.88
N LYS A 54 -7.94 -6.28 -25.95
CA LYS A 54 -9.14 -7.13 -26.12
C LYS A 54 -10.33 -6.66 -25.28
N ILE A 55 -10.08 -6.07 -24.14
CA ILE A 55 -11.07 -5.45 -23.26
C ILE A 55 -10.62 -4.02 -22.95
N SER A 56 -11.48 -3.23 -22.30
CA SER A 56 -11.11 -1.89 -21.89
C SER A 56 -9.92 -1.90 -20.92
N GLU A 57 -9.08 -0.88 -20.98
CA GLU A 57 -7.95 -0.74 -20.07
C GLU A 57 -8.42 -0.65 -18.60
N GLU A 58 -9.52 0.04 -18.37
CA GLU A 58 -10.13 0.18 -17.04
C GLU A 58 -10.52 -1.17 -16.44
N GLU A 59 -11.25 -2.01 -17.19
CA GLU A 59 -11.63 -3.35 -16.73
C GLU A 59 -10.42 -4.23 -16.50
N ASN A 60 -9.44 -4.18 -17.41
CA ASN A 60 -8.23 -4.99 -17.30
C ASN A 60 -7.39 -4.58 -16.09
N ASN A 61 -7.23 -3.28 -15.84
CA ASN A 61 -6.50 -2.77 -14.69
C ASN A 61 -7.24 -3.07 -13.38
N LYS A 62 -8.58 -2.96 -13.34
CA LYS A 62 -9.39 -3.35 -12.18
C LYS A 62 -9.23 -4.83 -11.85
N TYR A 63 -9.27 -5.71 -12.86
CA TYR A 63 -8.96 -7.13 -12.69
C TYR A 63 -7.58 -7.33 -12.06
N TYR A 64 -6.55 -6.64 -12.57
CA TYR A 64 -5.19 -6.77 -12.02
C TYR A 64 -5.11 -6.33 -10.56
N VAL A 65 -5.69 -5.19 -10.20
CA VAL A 65 -5.71 -4.68 -8.83
C VAL A 65 -6.41 -5.66 -7.89
N GLN A 66 -7.56 -6.25 -8.32
CA GLN A 66 -8.29 -7.25 -7.55
C GLN A 66 -7.44 -8.50 -7.28
N GLU A 67 -6.80 -9.04 -8.31
CA GLU A 67 -5.98 -10.23 -8.17
C GLU A 67 -4.69 -9.98 -7.39
N TYR A 68 -4.09 -8.80 -7.55
CA TYR A 68 -2.91 -8.40 -6.79
C TYR A 68 -3.25 -8.23 -5.29
N TRP A 69 -4.41 -7.66 -4.96
CA TRP A 69 -4.92 -7.67 -3.60
C TRP A 69 -5.11 -9.08 -3.07
N ASN A 70 -5.88 -9.92 -3.76
CA ASN A 70 -6.24 -11.26 -3.30
C ASN A 70 -5.03 -12.18 -3.12
N GLN A 71 -4.07 -12.13 -4.06
CA GLN A 71 -2.97 -13.09 -4.11
C GLN A 71 -1.67 -12.59 -3.47
N VAL A 72 -1.53 -11.29 -3.24
CA VAL A 72 -0.30 -10.67 -2.73
C VAL A 72 -0.57 -9.83 -1.49
N LEU A 73 -1.20 -8.66 -1.62
CA LEU A 73 -1.22 -7.66 -0.56
C LEU A 73 -2.02 -8.08 0.68
N SER A 74 -3.15 -8.77 0.52
CA SER A 74 -3.99 -9.25 1.63
C SER A 74 -3.30 -10.27 2.55
N LYS A 75 -2.13 -10.76 2.15
CA LYS A 75 -1.33 -11.76 2.89
C LYS A 75 -0.09 -11.15 3.56
N LEU A 76 0.10 -9.86 3.41
CA LEU A 76 1.25 -9.14 3.95
C LEU A 76 0.83 -8.19 5.06
N ASP A 77 1.70 -8.06 6.04
CA ASP A 77 1.59 -7.03 7.08
C ASP A 77 2.19 -5.72 6.55
N PRO A 78 1.41 -4.64 6.38
CA PRO A 78 1.90 -3.38 5.82
C PRO A 78 2.97 -2.72 6.69
N GLU A 79 2.87 -2.80 8.02
CA GLU A 79 3.89 -2.25 8.92
C GLU A 79 5.23 -2.97 8.78
N LYS A 80 5.18 -4.31 8.69
CA LYS A 80 6.38 -5.11 8.48
C LYS A 80 7.04 -4.77 7.16
N VAL A 81 6.26 -4.73 6.06
CA VAL A 81 6.77 -4.36 4.74
C VAL A 81 7.35 -2.95 4.76
N TYR A 82 6.66 -1.98 5.39
CA TYR A 82 7.14 -0.61 5.48
C TYR A 82 8.46 -0.51 6.24
N ARG A 83 8.62 -1.22 7.37
CA ARG A 83 9.87 -1.22 8.15
C ARG A 83 11.04 -1.88 7.41
N GLU A 84 10.79 -3.01 6.72
CA GLU A 84 11.82 -3.73 5.97
C GLU A 84 12.35 -2.93 4.77
N LEU A 85 11.49 -2.12 4.18
CA LEU A 85 11.78 -1.32 2.98
C LEU A 85 12.00 0.17 3.27
N ASP A 86 12.07 0.58 4.53
CA ASP A 86 12.25 1.99 4.87
C ASP A 86 13.55 2.55 4.29
N TYR A 87 13.51 3.83 3.91
CA TYR A 87 14.60 4.54 3.23
C TYR A 87 15.05 3.88 1.92
N SER A 88 14.11 3.34 1.14
CA SER A 88 14.41 2.73 -0.14
C SER A 88 13.50 3.19 -1.28
N VAL A 89 13.89 2.85 -2.50
CA VAL A 89 13.11 3.07 -3.72
C VAL A 89 12.70 1.73 -4.32
N LEU A 90 11.40 1.53 -4.49
CA LEU A 90 10.83 0.33 -5.09
C LEU A 90 10.77 0.49 -6.61
N LEU A 91 11.42 -0.41 -7.32
CA LEU A 91 11.60 -0.32 -8.77
C LEU A 91 10.74 -1.34 -9.54
N CYS A 92 10.13 -0.85 -10.62
CA CYS A 92 9.48 -1.69 -11.63
C CYS A 92 9.77 -1.14 -13.04
N TYR A 93 9.07 -1.60 -14.08
CA TYR A 93 9.43 -1.31 -15.48
C TYR A 93 8.70 -0.12 -16.08
N GLU A 94 7.40 -0.02 -15.86
CA GLU A 94 6.52 0.91 -16.56
C GLU A 94 6.86 2.37 -16.22
N PRO A 95 6.64 3.32 -17.16
CA PRO A 95 6.74 4.75 -16.88
C PRO A 95 5.82 5.20 -15.73
N ASN A 96 6.12 6.36 -15.13
CA ASN A 96 5.41 6.87 -13.94
C ASN A 96 3.92 7.09 -14.17
N THR A 97 3.54 7.51 -15.37
CA THR A 97 2.15 7.85 -15.75
C THR A 97 1.32 6.66 -16.20
N VAL A 98 1.93 5.47 -16.30
CA VAL A 98 1.30 4.24 -16.79
C VAL A 98 0.94 3.33 -15.62
N PHE A 99 -0.10 2.51 -15.79
CA PHE A 99 -0.49 1.51 -14.81
C PHE A 99 0.67 0.58 -14.44
N CYS A 100 0.96 0.46 -13.15
CA CYS A 100 1.99 -0.43 -12.64
C CYS A 100 1.68 -0.89 -11.22
N HIS A 101 2.05 -2.11 -10.87
CA HIS A 101 1.81 -2.65 -9.53
C HIS A 101 2.58 -1.92 -8.41
N ARG A 102 3.70 -1.22 -8.69
CA ARG A 102 4.35 -0.38 -7.67
C ARG A 102 3.44 0.75 -7.17
N HIS A 103 2.57 1.27 -8.06
CA HIS A 103 1.58 2.28 -7.67
C HIS A 103 0.49 1.68 -6.77
N ILE A 104 0.16 0.39 -6.96
CA ILE A 104 -0.77 -0.33 -6.07
C ILE A 104 -0.14 -0.53 -4.69
N VAL A 105 1.15 -0.89 -4.63
CA VAL A 105 1.90 -1.00 -3.36
C VAL A 105 1.95 0.34 -2.63
N ALA A 106 2.26 1.43 -3.34
CA ALA A 106 2.25 2.77 -2.75
C ALA A 106 0.86 3.14 -2.19
N ALA A 107 -0.20 2.94 -2.98
CA ALA A 107 -1.57 3.20 -2.54
C ALA A 107 -1.96 2.36 -1.31
N TRP A 108 -1.59 1.08 -1.27
CA TRP A 108 -1.85 0.19 -0.14
C TRP A 108 -1.22 0.68 1.17
N LEU A 109 0.05 1.06 1.14
CA LEU A 109 0.74 1.61 2.31
C LEU A 109 0.13 2.95 2.75
N GLU A 110 -0.22 3.81 1.79
CA GLU A 110 -0.88 5.09 2.09
C GLU A 110 -2.27 4.92 2.70
N ILE A 111 -3.08 3.98 2.19
CA ILE A 111 -4.43 3.72 2.69
C ILE A 111 -4.38 3.21 4.13
N LEU A 112 -3.53 2.23 4.42
CA LEU A 112 -3.53 1.57 5.72
C LEU A 112 -2.67 2.31 6.76
N LEU A 113 -1.50 2.80 6.38
CA LEU A 113 -0.56 3.42 7.33
C LEU A 113 -0.68 4.95 7.39
N GLY A 114 -1.37 5.58 6.42
CA GLY A 114 -1.47 7.04 6.33
C GLY A 114 -0.14 7.73 6.05
N VAL A 115 0.84 7.00 5.55
CA VAL A 115 2.15 7.52 5.13
C VAL A 115 2.08 8.07 3.71
N LYS A 116 3.04 8.90 3.31
CA LYS A 116 3.21 9.31 1.92
C LYS A 116 4.27 8.39 1.27
N VAL A 117 3.93 7.82 0.10
CA VAL A 117 4.84 7.00 -0.73
C VAL A 117 4.92 7.62 -2.13
N PRO A 118 5.77 8.64 -2.33
CA PRO A 118 5.82 9.37 -3.59
C PRO A 118 6.38 8.53 -4.74
N GLU A 119 5.88 8.79 -5.94
CA GLU A 119 6.55 8.38 -7.18
C GLU A 119 7.63 9.39 -7.49
N VAL A 120 8.85 8.93 -7.78
CA VAL A 120 10.01 9.79 -7.97
C VAL A 120 10.82 9.40 -9.19
N ARG A 121 11.61 10.36 -9.71
CA ARG A 121 12.69 10.12 -10.67
C ARG A 121 13.98 10.79 -10.18
N LEU A 122 15.10 10.33 -10.68
CA LEU A 122 16.39 10.91 -10.39
C LEU A 122 16.85 11.77 -11.58
N GLU A 123 17.04 13.07 -11.36
CA GLU A 123 17.61 14.01 -12.33
C GLU A 123 18.78 14.76 -11.69
N ASP A 124 19.94 14.77 -12.32
CA ASP A 124 21.13 15.47 -11.84
C ASP A 124 21.41 15.25 -10.34
N TYR A 125 21.33 13.99 -9.91
CA TYR A 125 21.47 13.55 -8.51
C TYR A 125 20.42 14.13 -7.53
N ARG A 126 19.31 14.68 -8.05
CA ARG A 126 18.18 15.18 -7.26
C ARG A 126 16.98 14.27 -7.40
N ILE A 127 16.32 14.01 -6.27
CA ILE A 127 15.05 13.30 -6.26
C ILE A 127 13.95 14.28 -6.64
N ILE A 128 13.26 14.02 -7.73
CA ILE A 128 12.13 14.80 -8.22
C ILE A 128 10.86 13.98 -8.06
N GLU A 129 9.91 14.50 -7.29
CA GLU A 129 8.58 13.89 -7.18
C GLU A 129 7.82 14.06 -8.51
N THR A 130 7.17 12.97 -8.94
CA THR A 130 6.40 12.93 -10.18
C THR A 130 4.98 12.45 -9.93
N SER A 131 4.08 12.66 -10.89
CA SER A 131 2.71 12.15 -10.80
C SER A 131 2.65 10.65 -11.11
N ARG A 132 1.67 9.99 -10.52
CA ARG A 132 1.26 8.61 -10.84
C ARG A 132 -0.25 8.57 -11.10
N PRO A 133 -0.81 7.49 -11.70
CA PRO A 133 -2.25 7.35 -11.89
C PRO A 133 -3.01 7.31 -10.55
N GLU A 134 -3.80 8.35 -10.26
CA GLU A 134 -4.54 8.47 -9.00
C GLU A 134 -5.68 7.45 -8.88
N TYR A 135 -6.32 7.09 -10.00
CA TYR A 135 -7.44 6.13 -10.05
C TYR A 135 -7.09 4.76 -9.45
N ILE A 136 -5.80 4.38 -9.43
CA ILE A 136 -5.35 3.10 -8.84
C ILE A 136 -5.67 3.04 -7.34
N LYS A 137 -5.50 4.15 -6.62
CA LYS A 137 -5.80 4.23 -5.20
C LYS A 137 -7.30 4.08 -4.93
N GLU A 138 -8.13 4.72 -5.77
CA GLU A 138 -9.59 4.63 -5.67
C GLU A 138 -10.07 3.19 -5.90
N ILE A 139 -9.60 2.54 -6.97
CA ILE A 139 -9.92 1.14 -7.28
C ILE A 139 -9.49 0.20 -6.14
N LEU A 140 -8.27 0.37 -5.61
CA LEU A 140 -7.78 -0.48 -4.53
C LEU A 140 -8.62 -0.30 -3.26
N GLU A 141 -8.96 0.94 -2.90
CA GLU A 141 -9.79 1.23 -1.73
C GLU A 141 -11.19 0.60 -1.83
N GLU A 142 -11.82 0.67 -3.01
CA GLU A 142 -13.09 0.00 -3.28
C GLU A 142 -12.99 -1.52 -3.13
N ILE A 143 -11.95 -2.12 -3.71
CA ILE A 143 -11.71 -3.56 -3.62
C ILE A 143 -11.49 -3.99 -2.18
N MET A 144 -10.68 -3.28 -1.43
CA MET A 144 -10.40 -3.59 -0.03
C MET A 144 -11.69 -3.51 0.81
N LYS A 145 -12.50 -2.45 0.65
CA LYS A 145 -13.78 -2.30 1.36
C LYS A 145 -14.79 -3.39 1.02
N ALA A 146 -14.78 -3.88 -0.21
CA ALA A 146 -15.66 -4.98 -0.63
C ALA A 146 -15.24 -6.35 -0.06
N ASN A 147 -13.96 -6.53 0.27
CA ASN A 147 -13.39 -7.81 0.71
C ASN A 147 -13.12 -7.89 2.22
N ILE A 148 -13.12 -6.75 2.92
CA ILE A 148 -12.85 -6.67 4.37
C ILE A 148 -14.16 -6.40 5.11
N ASN A 149 -14.37 -7.08 6.26
CA ASN A 149 -15.45 -6.73 7.15
C ASN A 149 -15.17 -5.39 7.83
N MET A 150 -15.80 -4.32 7.37
CA MET A 150 -15.56 -2.96 7.84
C MET A 150 -16.03 -2.69 9.28
N ARG A 151 -16.74 -3.59 9.95
CA ARG A 151 -17.16 -3.49 11.37
C ARG A 151 -17.82 -2.14 11.74
N GLY A 152 -18.47 -1.48 10.78
CA GLY A 152 -19.09 -0.17 10.94
C GLY A 152 -18.17 1.02 10.66
N PHE A 153 -16.87 0.81 10.43
CA PHE A 153 -15.96 1.85 9.96
C PHE A 153 -16.20 2.19 8.49
N THR A 154 -15.90 3.40 8.10
CA THR A 154 -15.92 3.86 6.69
C THR A 154 -14.51 4.10 6.16
N SER A 155 -13.52 4.29 7.04
CA SER A 155 -12.10 4.40 6.74
C SER A 155 -11.38 3.07 6.98
N LEU A 156 -10.65 2.59 5.97
CA LEU A 156 -9.80 1.39 6.10
C LEU A 156 -8.66 1.60 7.10
N ARG A 157 -8.11 2.82 7.16
CA ARG A 157 -7.08 3.16 8.15
C ARG A 157 -7.62 3.14 9.57
N ALA A 158 -8.83 3.68 9.79
CA ALA A 158 -9.46 3.64 11.11
C ALA A 158 -9.69 2.20 11.57
N LEU A 159 -10.23 1.34 10.70
CA LEU A 159 -10.37 -0.07 10.98
C LEU A 159 -9.03 -0.74 11.31
N TYR A 160 -8.01 -0.49 10.49
CA TYR A 160 -6.67 -1.05 10.69
C TYR A 160 -6.09 -0.68 12.07
N LEU A 161 -6.16 0.59 12.47
CA LEU A 161 -5.69 1.07 13.78
C LEU A 161 -6.48 0.42 14.94
N PHE A 162 -7.79 0.28 14.77
CA PHE A 162 -8.65 -0.35 15.76
C PHE A 162 -8.28 -1.83 15.96
N GLU A 163 -8.11 -2.59 14.87
CA GLU A 163 -7.70 -4.01 14.91
C GLU A 163 -6.31 -4.19 15.52
N LYS A 164 -5.37 -3.29 15.23
CA LYS A 164 -4.04 -3.29 15.89
C LYS A 164 -4.14 -3.04 17.40
N GLY A 165 -5.07 -2.20 17.84
CA GLY A 165 -5.36 -2.02 19.25
C GLY A 165 -5.87 -3.33 19.91
N GLU A 166 -6.79 -4.04 19.25
CA GLU A 166 -7.28 -5.33 19.74
C GLU A 166 -6.17 -6.39 19.82
N GLU A 167 -5.29 -6.45 18.80
CA GLU A 167 -4.13 -7.37 18.80
C GLU A 167 -3.18 -7.13 20.00
N LEU A 168 -2.91 -5.84 20.34
CA LEU A 168 -2.06 -5.50 21.47
C LEU A 168 -2.69 -5.85 22.81
N GLU A 169 -4.00 -5.65 22.97
CA GLU A 169 -4.73 -6.01 24.17
C GLU A 169 -4.74 -7.53 24.37
N ALA A 170 -5.07 -8.29 23.34
CA ALA A 170 -5.04 -9.75 23.38
C ALA A 170 -3.62 -10.29 23.69
N LYS A 171 -2.57 -9.61 23.19
CA LYS A 171 -1.19 -9.94 23.53
C LYS A 171 -0.87 -9.67 24.99
N ALA A 172 -1.36 -8.57 25.58
CA ALA A 172 -1.19 -8.29 27.01
C ALA A 172 -1.84 -9.37 27.86
N ASP A 173 -3.10 -9.73 27.56
CA ASP A 173 -3.86 -10.75 28.28
C ASP A 173 -3.15 -12.11 28.28
N LYS A 174 -2.68 -12.53 27.09
CA LYS A 174 -1.92 -13.78 26.95
C LYS A 174 -0.63 -13.79 27.78
N LEU A 175 0.13 -12.69 27.76
CA LEU A 175 1.38 -12.57 28.51
C LEU A 175 1.12 -12.55 30.03
N GLU A 176 0.01 -11.97 30.49
CA GLU A 176 -0.40 -11.98 31.89
C GLU A 176 -0.77 -13.39 32.35
N GLU A 177 -1.52 -14.14 31.53
CA GLU A 177 -1.83 -15.55 31.82
C GLU A 177 -0.57 -16.41 31.93
N GLU A 178 0.40 -16.22 31.03
CA GLU A 178 1.65 -17.00 31.00
C GLU A 178 2.62 -16.66 32.12
N THR A 179 2.69 -15.38 32.53
CA THR A 179 3.77 -14.88 33.42
C THR A 179 3.28 -14.42 34.79
N GLY A 180 2.00 -14.17 34.97
CA GLY A 180 1.41 -13.56 36.17
C GLY A 180 1.81 -12.08 36.36
N LYS A 181 2.38 -11.40 35.34
CA LYS A 181 2.82 -10.01 35.40
C LYS A 181 1.87 -9.13 34.60
N CYS A 182 1.65 -7.89 35.08
CA CYS A 182 0.87 -6.89 34.37
C CYS A 182 1.64 -6.30 33.20
N TYR A 183 0.95 -6.10 32.06
CA TYR A 183 1.52 -5.54 30.81
C TYR A 183 0.79 -4.27 30.39
N ASP A 184 0.66 -3.31 31.31
CA ASP A 184 -0.04 -2.03 31.11
C ASP A 184 0.44 -1.24 29.89
N GLY A 185 1.72 -1.34 29.52
CA GLY A 185 2.27 -0.67 28.34
C GLY A 185 1.58 -1.09 27.03
N TYR A 186 1.22 -2.36 26.87
CA TYR A 186 0.47 -2.84 25.71
C TYR A 186 -0.96 -2.31 25.73
N ARG A 187 -1.63 -2.32 26.90
CA ARG A 187 -3.00 -1.79 27.03
C ARG A 187 -3.05 -0.29 26.78
N GLN A 188 -2.07 0.45 27.27
CA GLN A 188 -1.95 1.89 27.01
C GLN A 188 -1.78 2.15 25.51
N SER A 189 -0.90 1.41 24.83
CA SER A 189 -0.72 1.51 23.39
C SER A 189 -1.98 1.15 22.61
N ALA A 190 -2.71 0.12 23.03
CA ALA A 190 -4.01 -0.28 22.45
C ALA A 190 -5.05 0.85 22.57
N CYS A 191 -5.11 1.49 23.73
CA CYS A 191 -5.99 2.65 23.95
C CYS A 191 -5.66 3.81 23.02
N TYR A 192 -4.38 4.16 22.84
CA TYR A 192 -3.95 5.20 21.91
C TYR A 192 -4.35 4.88 20.47
N LEU A 193 -4.16 3.64 20.00
CA LEU A 193 -4.54 3.25 18.64
C LEU A 193 -6.05 3.33 18.42
N ARG A 194 -6.86 2.95 19.40
CA ARG A 194 -8.33 3.09 19.30
C ARG A 194 -8.76 4.56 19.27
N CYS A 195 -8.17 5.42 20.09
CA CYS A 195 -8.44 6.86 20.04
C CYS A 195 -8.03 7.46 18.69
N GLU A 196 -6.88 7.06 18.13
CA GLU A 196 -6.45 7.49 16.80
C GLU A 196 -7.42 6.98 15.71
N ALA A 197 -7.92 5.74 15.84
CA ALA A 197 -8.91 5.17 14.93
C ALA A 197 -10.19 6.04 14.89
N ASP A 198 -10.71 6.42 16.03
CA ASP A 198 -11.91 7.27 16.13
C ASP A 198 -11.68 8.64 15.47
N MET A 199 -10.53 9.26 15.70
CA MET A 199 -10.16 10.55 15.09
C MET A 199 -10.04 10.44 13.55
N VAL A 200 -9.40 9.40 13.06
CA VAL A 200 -9.24 9.14 11.62
C VAL A 200 -10.59 8.88 10.96
N GLU A 201 -11.47 8.12 11.61
CA GLU A 201 -12.81 7.84 11.11
C GLU A 201 -13.65 9.12 11.02
N GLU A 202 -13.59 9.96 12.04
CA GLU A 202 -14.33 11.25 12.07
C GLU A 202 -13.83 12.19 10.96
N GLU A 203 -12.52 12.32 10.79
CA GLU A 203 -11.91 13.13 9.73
C GLU A 203 -12.30 12.61 8.34
N TYR A 204 -12.22 11.30 8.13
CA TYR A 204 -12.61 10.68 6.87
C TYR A 204 -14.07 10.95 6.51
N ARG A 205 -14.99 10.82 7.49
CA ARG A 205 -16.41 11.13 7.30
C ARG A 205 -16.64 12.60 6.93
N LYS A 206 -15.98 13.54 7.61
CA LYS A 206 -16.05 14.98 7.31
C LYS A 206 -15.58 15.27 5.88
N ASN A 207 -14.43 14.75 5.49
CA ASN A 207 -13.85 14.94 4.16
C ASN A 207 -14.76 14.37 3.06
N LYS A 208 -15.34 13.19 3.27
CA LYS A 208 -16.29 12.59 2.33
C LYS A 208 -17.57 13.42 2.18
N GLN A 209 -18.11 13.94 3.26
CA GLN A 209 -19.28 14.82 3.22
C GLN A 209 -18.99 16.13 2.46
N GLN A 210 -17.84 16.74 2.71
CA GLN A 210 -17.41 17.95 2.01
C GLN A 210 -17.23 17.71 0.51
N HIS A 211 -16.67 16.56 0.12
CA HIS A 211 -16.50 16.19 -1.29
C HIS A 211 -17.84 16.04 -2.01
N VAL A 212 -18.83 15.40 -1.37
CA VAL A 212 -20.19 15.25 -1.90
C VAL A 212 -20.88 16.63 -2.07
N LEU A 213 -20.73 17.52 -1.09
CA LEU A 213 -21.28 18.88 -1.16
C LEU A 213 -20.67 19.69 -2.31
N ASN A 214 -19.37 19.56 -2.52
CA ASN A 214 -18.68 20.27 -3.62
C ASN A 214 -19.07 19.74 -5.01
N ARG A 215 -19.34 18.43 -5.16
CA ARG A 215 -19.86 17.85 -6.42
C ARG A 215 -21.27 18.31 -6.75
N LYS A 216 -22.13 18.61 -5.78
CA LYS A 216 -23.49 19.11 -5.99
C LYS A 216 -23.56 20.58 -6.38
N LYS A 217 -22.47 21.34 -6.23
CA LYS A 217 -22.38 22.77 -6.56
C LYS A 217 -21.79 23.03 -7.96
N LYS A 218 -21.33 22.00 -8.64
CA LYS A 218 -20.86 22.02 -10.04
C LYS A 218 -21.96 21.47 -10.95
#